data_7a4c9e7c38e2bb44778bdc168dab80ba
#
_entry.id   7a4c9e7c38e2bb44778bdc168dab80ba
#
_cell.length_a   1.000
_cell.length_b   1.000
_cell.length_c   1.000
_cell.angle_alpha   90.00
_cell.angle_beta   90.00
_cell.angle_gamma   90.00
#
_symmetry.space_group_name_H-M   'P 1'
#
loop_
_entity.id
_entity.type
_entity.pdbx_description
1 polymer ?
#
loop_
_entity_poly.entity_id
_entity_poly.type
_entity_poly.pdbx_seq_one_letter_code
_entity_poly.pdbx_strand_id
1 'polypeptide(L)'
;MTWRTIIVRDRAKLDYSLNFLTVRKEAETRKVSLSEIYMIIIESTVVSITAVLLNELMKNKIKVIFCDEKRNPSSELIPYYGSHDTSLKYKNQLEWSTESKERIWTRIVYEKINNQMLLLKKLGKEEYKLLEQYLTELEWNDSSNREGHAAKVYFNAMFGMDFSRNKECFTNAALDYGYSIILSAFNREIVSCGYFTQLGLCHKNPYNKFNLASDFMEPFRILVDETVFSLDADEFTKDHKNILVNILNNTVEIDAKEQTVANAIKIYVRSLFIALKENDLEYIKMYKYEL
;
A
#
# COMPACT_ATOMS: atom_id res chain seq x y z
N MET A 1 3.10 5.29 -19.22
CA MET A 1 3.01 4.73 -17.85
C MET A 1 2.35 5.76 -16.94
N THR A 2 1.39 5.37 -16.12
CA THR A 2 0.81 6.21 -15.08
C THR A 2 1.78 6.28 -13.89
N TRP A 3 2.19 7.46 -13.47
CA TRP A 3 3.21 7.63 -12.42
C TRP A 3 2.91 8.80 -11.48
N ARG A 4 2.08 9.75 -11.92
CA ARG A 4 1.83 10.96 -11.14
C ARG A 4 0.79 10.74 -10.05
N THR A 5 1.12 11.12 -8.83
CA THR A 5 0.14 11.35 -7.77
C THR A 5 -0.21 12.83 -7.71
N ILE A 6 -1.49 13.14 -7.84
CA ILE A 6 -2.02 14.51 -7.76
C ILE A 6 -2.63 14.73 -6.39
N ILE A 7 -2.20 15.77 -5.68
CA ILE A 7 -2.75 16.13 -4.38
C ILE A 7 -3.51 17.45 -4.49
N VAL A 8 -4.80 17.44 -4.19
CA VAL A 8 -5.67 18.62 -4.22
C VAL A 8 -5.92 19.10 -2.80
N ARG A 9 -5.23 20.18 -2.41
CA ARG A 9 -5.18 20.67 -1.02
C ARG A 9 -6.11 21.83 -0.71
N ASP A 10 -6.47 22.57 -1.74
CA ASP A 10 -7.23 23.81 -1.60
C ASP A 10 -8.55 23.70 -2.35
N ARG A 11 -9.42 24.70 -2.15
CA ARG A 11 -10.63 24.84 -2.94
C ARG A 11 -10.31 24.78 -4.44
N ALA A 12 -10.98 23.90 -5.14
CA ALA A 12 -10.81 23.73 -6.58
C ALA A 12 -12.05 23.11 -7.22
N LYS A 13 -12.21 23.35 -8.51
CA LYS A 13 -13.14 22.62 -9.36
C LYS A 13 -12.34 21.66 -10.25
N LEU A 14 -12.70 20.38 -10.21
CA LEU A 14 -12.10 19.33 -11.03
C LEU A 14 -13.07 18.92 -12.12
N ASP A 15 -12.65 19.04 -13.36
CA ASP A 15 -13.44 18.62 -14.51
C ASP A 15 -12.60 17.86 -15.55
N TYR A 16 -13.28 17.20 -16.47
CA TYR A 16 -12.70 16.44 -17.57
C TYR A 16 -12.78 17.24 -18.86
N SER A 17 -11.69 17.27 -19.60
CA SER A 17 -11.66 17.86 -20.95
C SER A 17 -10.60 17.17 -21.81
N LEU A 18 -11.00 16.54 -22.93
CA LEU A 18 -10.11 16.00 -23.95
C LEU A 18 -8.98 15.10 -23.38
N ASN A 19 -9.35 14.14 -22.55
CA ASN A 19 -8.42 13.22 -21.85
C ASN A 19 -7.50 13.88 -20.81
N PHE A 20 -7.87 15.08 -20.33
CA PHE A 20 -7.16 15.78 -19.27
C PHE A 20 -8.04 15.94 -18.03
N LEU A 21 -7.43 15.76 -16.85
CA LEU A 21 -7.90 16.35 -15.62
C LEU A 21 -7.65 17.85 -15.68
N THR A 22 -8.67 18.64 -15.57
CA THR A 22 -8.57 20.11 -15.47
C THR A 22 -8.84 20.52 -14.04
N VAL A 23 -7.85 21.13 -13.39
CA VAL A 23 -7.93 21.67 -12.02
C VAL A 23 -8.05 23.18 -12.12
N ARG A 24 -9.21 23.74 -11.74
CA ARG A 24 -9.47 25.19 -11.73
C ARG A 24 -9.46 25.71 -10.30
N LYS A 25 -8.58 26.63 -10.04
CA LYS A 25 -8.53 27.48 -8.86
C LYS A 25 -8.87 28.93 -9.26
N GLU A 26 -9.07 29.82 -8.27
CA GLU A 26 -9.42 31.23 -8.54
C GLU A 26 -8.41 31.95 -9.48
N ALA A 27 -7.11 31.69 -9.29
CA ALA A 27 -6.04 32.39 -10.01
C ALA A 27 -5.41 31.56 -11.15
N GLU A 28 -5.67 30.25 -11.23
CA GLU A 28 -4.99 29.38 -12.19
C GLU A 28 -5.83 28.19 -12.64
N THR A 29 -5.54 27.72 -13.86
CA THR A 29 -6.06 26.46 -14.38
C THR A 29 -4.89 25.58 -14.78
N ARG A 30 -4.85 24.36 -14.25
CA ARG A 30 -3.85 23.33 -14.61
C ARG A 30 -4.52 22.16 -15.30
N LYS A 31 -3.81 21.59 -16.28
CA LYS A 31 -4.26 20.37 -16.97
C LYS A 31 -3.20 19.28 -16.81
N VAL A 32 -3.65 18.07 -16.52
CA VAL A 32 -2.79 16.89 -16.44
C VAL A 32 -3.44 15.77 -17.25
N SER A 33 -2.66 15.13 -18.14
CA SER A 33 -3.16 14.01 -18.95
C SER A 33 -3.55 12.83 -18.03
N LEU A 34 -4.73 12.24 -18.24
CA LEU A 34 -5.17 11.07 -17.48
C LEU A 34 -4.20 9.90 -17.65
N SER A 35 -3.51 9.78 -18.79
CA SER A 35 -2.52 8.71 -19.04
C SER A 35 -1.29 8.79 -18.13
N GLU A 36 -1.04 9.92 -17.49
CA GLU A 36 0.08 10.11 -16.57
C GLU A 36 -0.32 9.90 -15.10
N ILE A 37 -1.63 9.97 -14.79
CA ILE A 37 -2.10 9.96 -13.41
C ILE A 37 -2.21 8.52 -12.89
N TYR A 38 -1.55 8.23 -11.79
CA TYR A 38 -1.68 7.00 -11.03
C TYR A 38 -2.75 7.11 -9.95
N MET A 39 -2.73 8.21 -9.20
CA MET A 39 -3.58 8.43 -8.04
C MET A 39 -3.94 9.92 -7.89
N ILE A 40 -5.12 10.18 -7.36
CA ILE A 40 -5.55 11.52 -6.93
C ILE A 40 -5.92 11.45 -5.46
N ILE A 41 -5.32 12.32 -4.65
CA ILE A 41 -5.63 12.49 -3.22
C ILE A 41 -6.32 13.84 -3.06
N ILE A 42 -7.55 13.83 -2.59
CA ILE A 42 -8.37 15.04 -2.38
C ILE A 42 -8.34 15.32 -0.87
N GLU A 43 -7.37 16.16 -0.47
CA GLU A 43 -7.20 16.56 0.93
C GLU A 43 -8.20 17.62 1.37
N SER A 44 -8.69 18.43 0.44
CA SER A 44 -9.63 19.51 0.74
C SER A 44 -11.08 19.02 0.64
N THR A 45 -11.87 19.31 1.66
CA THR A 45 -13.31 19.04 1.69
C THR A 45 -14.15 20.03 0.83
N VAL A 46 -13.54 21.13 0.37
CA VAL A 46 -14.19 22.17 -0.45
C VAL A 46 -13.82 22.04 -1.94
N VAL A 47 -13.88 20.83 -2.46
CA VAL A 47 -13.60 20.51 -3.87
C VAL A 47 -14.90 20.10 -4.57
N SER A 48 -15.13 20.64 -5.76
CA SER A 48 -16.23 20.22 -6.64
C SER A 48 -15.69 19.33 -7.76
N ILE A 49 -16.34 18.20 -8.02
CA ILE A 49 -15.91 17.23 -9.03
C ILE A 49 -17.09 16.90 -9.93
N THR A 50 -16.87 16.88 -11.24
CA THR A 50 -17.91 16.50 -12.20
C THR A 50 -18.04 14.97 -12.28
N ALA A 51 -19.26 14.45 -12.42
CA ALA A 51 -19.52 13.03 -12.60
C ALA A 51 -18.82 12.44 -13.83
N VAL A 52 -18.67 13.22 -14.89
CA VAL A 52 -17.92 12.82 -16.10
C VAL A 52 -16.46 12.54 -15.73
N LEU A 53 -15.81 13.41 -14.96
CA LEU A 53 -14.44 13.19 -14.52
C LEU A 53 -14.33 11.91 -13.69
N LEU A 54 -15.20 11.71 -12.69
CA LEU A 54 -15.18 10.50 -11.86
C LEU A 54 -15.29 9.23 -12.71
N ASN A 55 -16.19 9.22 -13.70
CA ASN A 55 -16.36 8.09 -14.60
C ASN A 55 -15.10 7.83 -15.44
N GLU A 56 -14.48 8.87 -16.01
CA GLU A 56 -13.25 8.72 -16.80
C GLU A 56 -12.05 8.29 -15.94
N LEU A 57 -11.95 8.77 -14.69
CA LEU A 57 -10.95 8.29 -13.73
C LEU A 57 -11.08 6.78 -13.48
N MET A 58 -12.31 6.29 -13.29
CA MET A 58 -12.55 4.86 -13.07
C MET A 58 -12.25 4.02 -14.31
N LYS A 59 -12.63 4.46 -15.51
CA LYS A 59 -12.28 3.78 -16.78
C LYS A 59 -10.76 3.65 -16.96
N ASN A 60 -10.01 4.68 -16.57
CA ASN A 60 -8.55 4.70 -16.64
C ASN A 60 -7.87 4.04 -15.43
N LYS A 61 -8.64 3.42 -14.51
CA LYS A 61 -8.15 2.77 -13.28
C LYS A 61 -7.30 3.70 -12.41
N ILE A 62 -7.62 5.00 -12.41
CA ILE A 62 -6.97 5.99 -11.58
C ILE A 62 -7.57 5.92 -10.18
N LYS A 63 -6.72 5.74 -9.16
CA LYS A 63 -7.16 5.73 -7.76
C LYS A 63 -7.58 7.13 -7.33
N VAL A 64 -8.73 7.23 -6.66
CA VAL A 64 -9.19 8.48 -6.04
C VAL A 64 -9.41 8.22 -4.55
N ILE A 65 -8.72 9.01 -3.73
CA ILE A 65 -8.80 9.01 -2.27
C ILE A 65 -9.40 10.33 -1.83
N PHE A 66 -10.40 10.27 -0.97
CA PHE A 66 -10.97 11.42 -0.29
C PHE A 66 -10.48 11.44 1.16
N CYS A 67 -10.13 12.62 1.65
CA CYS A 67 -9.67 12.81 3.02
C CYS A 67 -10.76 13.46 3.90
N ASP A 68 -10.65 13.25 5.20
CA ASP A 68 -11.44 13.91 6.22
C ASP A 68 -11.00 15.37 6.47
N GLU A 69 -11.62 16.03 7.44
CA GLU A 69 -11.30 17.42 7.83
C GLU A 69 -9.89 17.54 8.41
N LYS A 70 -9.32 16.46 8.93
CA LYS A 70 -7.94 16.38 9.41
C LYS A 70 -6.96 16.06 8.28
N ARG A 71 -7.46 15.94 7.04
CA ARG A 71 -6.70 15.61 5.82
C ARG A 71 -6.09 14.21 5.87
N ASN A 72 -6.72 13.28 6.56
CA ASN A 72 -6.34 11.88 6.55
C ASN A 72 -7.25 11.09 5.58
N PRO A 73 -6.70 10.10 4.86
CA PRO A 73 -7.50 9.24 4.01
C PRO A 73 -8.70 8.63 4.75
N SER A 74 -9.91 8.85 4.27
CA SER A 74 -11.15 8.40 4.91
C SER A 74 -12.02 7.53 4.01
N SER A 75 -11.96 7.76 2.70
CA SER A 75 -12.76 7.02 1.72
C SER A 75 -12.09 7.00 0.35
N GLU A 76 -12.56 6.12 -0.52
CA GLU A 76 -12.04 5.98 -1.87
C GLU A 76 -13.15 5.67 -2.88
N LEU A 77 -12.91 6.02 -4.15
CA LEU A 77 -13.78 5.64 -5.23
C LEU A 77 -13.37 4.26 -5.78
N ILE A 78 -14.33 3.34 -5.85
CA ILE A 78 -14.15 1.98 -6.35
C ILE A 78 -15.09 1.76 -7.54
N PRO A 79 -14.59 1.29 -8.69
CA PRO A 79 -15.45 0.95 -9.82
C PRO A 79 -16.28 -0.30 -9.53
N TYR A 80 -17.46 -0.43 -10.13
CA TYR A 80 -18.24 -1.66 -10.06
C TYR A 80 -17.50 -2.87 -10.65
N TYR A 81 -16.70 -2.64 -11.69
CA TYR A 81 -15.96 -3.69 -12.41
C TYR A 81 -14.49 -3.31 -12.51
N GLY A 82 -13.63 -4.04 -11.81
CA GLY A 82 -12.17 -3.87 -11.91
C GLY A 82 -11.59 -4.57 -13.15
N SER A 83 -12.24 -5.67 -13.60
CA SER A 83 -11.87 -6.50 -14.76
C SER A 83 -13.13 -6.95 -15.51
N HIS A 84 -13.00 -7.34 -16.77
CA HIS A 84 -14.10 -7.86 -17.57
C HIS A 84 -14.62 -9.24 -17.08
N ASP A 85 -13.78 -10.00 -16.37
CA ASP A 85 -14.05 -11.33 -15.83
C ASP A 85 -14.25 -11.35 -14.30
N THR A 86 -14.70 -10.23 -13.73
CA THR A 86 -14.82 -10.02 -12.25
C THR A 86 -15.63 -11.14 -11.58
N SER A 87 -16.78 -11.56 -12.15
CA SER A 87 -17.60 -12.62 -11.57
C SER A 87 -16.86 -13.96 -11.48
N LEU A 88 -16.05 -14.29 -12.49
CA LEU A 88 -15.19 -15.48 -12.48
C LEU A 88 -14.09 -15.36 -11.42
N LYS A 89 -13.47 -14.16 -11.30
CA LYS A 89 -12.44 -13.90 -10.28
C LYS A 89 -13.00 -14.03 -8.87
N TYR A 90 -14.20 -13.54 -8.62
CA TYR A 90 -14.87 -13.67 -7.32
C TYR A 90 -15.13 -15.14 -6.98
N LYS A 91 -15.65 -15.91 -7.96
CA LYS A 91 -15.84 -17.36 -7.76
C LYS A 91 -14.51 -18.05 -7.44
N ASN A 92 -13.47 -17.81 -8.23
CA ASN A 92 -12.16 -18.41 -8.01
C ASN A 92 -11.57 -18.02 -6.63
N GLN A 93 -11.76 -16.76 -6.19
CA GLN A 93 -11.28 -16.30 -4.88
C GLN A 93 -11.96 -17.05 -3.72
N LEU A 94 -13.25 -17.35 -3.84
CA LEU A 94 -13.97 -18.14 -2.85
C LEU A 94 -13.49 -19.61 -2.81
N GLU A 95 -13.02 -20.11 -3.94
CA GLU A 95 -12.53 -21.48 -4.12
C GLU A 95 -11.04 -21.67 -3.80
N TRP A 96 -10.29 -20.61 -3.45
CA TRP A 96 -8.89 -20.75 -3.03
C TRP A 96 -8.77 -21.70 -1.85
N SER A 97 -7.95 -22.73 -1.99
CA SER A 97 -7.74 -23.71 -0.92
C SER A 97 -7.12 -23.05 0.32
N THR A 98 -7.43 -23.60 1.49
CA THR A 98 -6.83 -23.16 2.75
C THR A 98 -5.31 -23.32 2.67
N GLU A 99 -4.83 -24.44 2.15
CA GLU A 99 -3.40 -24.70 1.96
C GLU A 99 -2.71 -23.62 1.12
N SER A 100 -3.27 -23.25 -0.04
CA SER A 100 -2.70 -22.21 -0.89
C SER A 100 -2.61 -20.85 -0.18
N LYS A 101 -3.68 -20.48 0.54
CA LYS A 101 -3.69 -19.24 1.34
C LYS A 101 -2.62 -19.24 2.43
N GLU A 102 -2.50 -20.34 3.17
CA GLU A 102 -1.53 -20.49 4.26
C GLU A 102 -0.09 -20.49 3.75
N ARG A 103 0.19 -21.17 2.63
CA ARG A 103 1.52 -21.15 1.99
C ARG A 103 1.94 -19.74 1.60
N ILE A 104 1.06 -19.02 0.93
CA ILE A 104 1.34 -17.64 0.49
C ILE A 104 1.46 -16.71 1.69
N TRP A 105 0.62 -16.86 2.72
CA TRP A 105 0.74 -16.10 3.95
C TRP A 105 2.08 -16.31 4.63
N THR A 106 2.52 -17.56 4.78
CA THR A 106 3.85 -17.87 5.35
C THR A 106 4.96 -17.16 4.58
N ARG A 107 4.89 -17.16 3.23
CA ARG A 107 5.86 -16.45 2.40
C ARG A 107 5.81 -14.93 2.61
N ILE A 108 4.63 -14.34 2.73
CA ILE A 108 4.46 -12.90 2.99
C ILE A 108 5.07 -12.52 4.35
N VAL A 109 4.81 -13.30 5.39
CA VAL A 109 5.37 -13.09 6.73
C VAL A 109 6.89 -13.22 6.70
N TYR A 110 7.42 -14.25 6.03
CA TYR A 110 8.86 -14.40 5.85
C TYR A 110 9.50 -13.13 5.26
N GLU A 111 8.95 -12.63 4.16
CA GLU A 111 9.49 -11.44 3.49
C GLU A 111 9.36 -10.17 4.35
N LYS A 112 8.27 -10.04 5.11
CA LYS A 112 8.09 -8.95 6.08
C LYS A 112 9.21 -8.97 7.12
N ILE A 113 9.40 -10.10 7.80
CA ILE A 113 10.43 -10.25 8.86
C ILE A 113 11.83 -10.06 8.27
N ASN A 114 12.09 -10.62 7.07
CA ASN A 114 13.36 -10.47 6.38
C ASN A 114 13.67 -8.99 6.07
N ASN A 115 12.70 -8.25 5.54
CA ASN A 115 12.88 -6.83 5.25
C ASN A 115 13.10 -6.01 6.53
N GLN A 116 12.39 -6.32 7.62
CA GLN A 116 12.61 -5.71 8.94
C GLN A 116 14.02 -6.01 9.48
N MET A 117 14.48 -7.25 9.36
CA MET A 117 15.83 -7.66 9.73
C MET A 117 16.89 -6.87 8.92
N LEU A 118 16.72 -6.77 7.60
CA LEU A 118 17.62 -6.03 6.72
C LEU A 118 17.68 -4.54 7.10
N LEU A 119 16.55 -3.91 7.40
CA LEU A 119 16.55 -2.50 7.82
C LEU A 119 17.26 -2.31 9.17
N LEU A 120 17.01 -3.17 10.16
CA LEU A 120 17.74 -3.10 11.44
C LEU A 120 19.25 -3.26 11.22
N LYS A 121 19.66 -4.18 10.35
CA LYS A 121 21.08 -4.38 10.00
C LYS A 121 21.68 -3.14 9.33
N LYS A 122 20.97 -2.53 8.39
CA LYS A 122 21.34 -1.26 7.74
C LYS A 122 21.54 -0.13 8.74
N LEU A 123 20.69 -0.06 9.78
CA LEU A 123 20.74 0.93 10.85
C LEU A 123 21.71 0.59 11.97
N GLY A 124 22.46 -0.51 11.88
CA GLY A 124 23.42 -0.96 12.90
C GLY A 124 22.79 -1.40 14.22
N LYS A 125 21.52 -1.84 14.21
CA LYS A 125 20.78 -2.31 15.38
C LYS A 125 20.97 -3.81 15.56
N GLU A 126 21.57 -4.23 16.70
CA GLU A 126 21.91 -5.64 16.98
C GLU A 126 20.68 -6.57 17.04
N GLU A 127 19.49 -6.02 17.26
CA GLU A 127 18.22 -6.74 17.31
C GLU A 127 17.90 -7.47 16.00
N TYR A 128 18.58 -7.13 14.88
CA TYR A 128 18.46 -7.88 13.63
C TYR A 128 18.75 -9.38 13.80
N LYS A 129 19.66 -9.76 14.74
CA LYS A 129 20.00 -11.16 15.01
C LYS A 129 18.82 -11.96 15.57
N LEU A 130 17.96 -11.30 16.35
CA LEU A 130 16.76 -11.95 16.89
C LEU A 130 15.72 -12.15 15.77
N LEU A 131 15.59 -11.20 14.83
CA LEU A 131 14.71 -11.37 13.68
C LEU A 131 15.24 -12.48 12.74
N GLU A 132 16.55 -12.60 12.59
CA GLU A 132 17.18 -13.70 11.85
C GLU A 132 16.85 -15.07 12.47
N GLN A 133 16.87 -15.17 13.78
CA GLN A 133 16.42 -16.36 14.50
C GLN A 133 14.93 -16.63 14.24
N TYR A 134 14.05 -15.63 14.32
CA TYR A 134 12.62 -15.80 14.05
C TYR A 134 12.33 -16.28 12.64
N LEU A 135 13.14 -15.90 11.63
CA LEU A 135 13.02 -16.43 10.28
C LEU A 135 13.27 -17.95 10.22
N THR A 136 14.21 -18.47 11.03
CA THR A 136 14.46 -19.92 11.10
C THR A 136 13.40 -20.68 11.88
N GLU A 137 12.67 -19.99 12.77
CA GLU A 137 11.61 -20.53 13.61
C GLU A 137 10.20 -20.31 13.03
N LEU A 138 10.12 -19.72 11.84
CA LEU A 138 8.84 -19.45 11.19
C LEU A 138 8.16 -20.75 10.77
N GLU A 139 7.02 -21.02 11.35
CA GLU A 139 6.21 -22.19 11.07
C GLU A 139 5.16 -21.90 10.00
N TRP A 140 4.59 -22.97 9.47
CA TRP A 140 3.48 -22.91 8.53
C TRP A 140 2.33 -22.03 9.06
N ASN A 141 1.83 -21.12 8.19
CA ASN A 141 0.78 -20.18 8.51
C ASN A 141 1.09 -19.26 9.70
N ASP A 142 2.38 -19.07 10.00
CA ASP A 142 2.84 -18.32 11.19
C ASP A 142 2.18 -18.77 12.51
N SER A 143 2.00 -20.09 12.68
CA SER A 143 1.27 -20.65 13.81
C SER A 143 1.88 -20.28 15.17
N SER A 144 3.19 -20.00 15.21
CA SER A 144 3.92 -19.52 16.38
C SER A 144 3.91 -18.01 16.57
N ASN A 145 3.17 -17.24 15.71
CA ASN A 145 3.06 -15.79 15.76
C ASN A 145 4.42 -15.05 15.73
N ARG A 146 5.32 -15.50 14.86
CA ARG A 146 6.64 -14.86 14.70
C ARG A 146 6.52 -13.46 14.11
N GLU A 147 5.49 -13.20 13.30
CA GLU A 147 5.15 -11.86 12.81
C GLU A 147 4.98 -10.86 13.96
N GLY A 148 4.14 -11.20 14.93
CA GLY A 148 3.87 -10.34 16.08
C GLY A 148 5.09 -10.14 16.98
N HIS A 149 5.89 -11.20 17.21
CA HIS A 149 7.12 -11.12 17.99
C HIS A 149 8.17 -10.26 17.28
N ALA A 150 8.38 -10.47 15.99
CA ALA A 150 9.31 -9.68 15.18
C ALA A 150 8.90 -8.20 15.14
N ALA A 151 7.62 -7.90 14.92
CA ALA A 151 7.11 -6.53 14.92
C ALA A 151 7.40 -5.80 16.25
N LYS A 152 7.21 -6.48 17.40
CA LYS A 152 7.51 -5.89 18.71
C LYS A 152 9.01 -5.54 18.87
N VAL A 153 9.88 -6.49 18.55
CA VAL A 153 11.34 -6.27 18.60
C VAL A 153 11.76 -5.16 17.66
N TYR A 154 11.28 -5.23 16.43
CA TYR A 154 11.57 -4.28 15.38
C TYR A 154 11.19 -2.83 15.75
N PHE A 155 9.93 -2.60 16.15
CA PHE A 155 9.48 -1.26 16.50
C PHE A 155 10.17 -0.71 17.75
N ASN A 156 10.49 -1.57 18.73
CA ASN A 156 11.28 -1.14 19.90
C ASN A 156 12.72 -0.76 19.52
N ALA A 157 13.35 -1.49 18.61
CA ALA A 157 14.68 -1.17 18.11
C ALA A 157 14.70 0.13 17.28
N MET A 158 13.63 0.38 16.51
CA MET A 158 13.50 1.58 15.69
C MET A 158 13.18 2.84 16.48
N PHE A 159 12.20 2.78 17.37
CA PHE A 159 11.59 3.96 17.99
C PHE A 159 11.69 4.00 19.51
N GLY A 160 12.41 3.04 20.11
CA GLY A 160 12.64 2.97 21.56
C GLY A 160 11.70 2.01 22.30
N MET A 161 12.14 1.57 23.48
CA MET A 161 11.44 0.54 24.28
C MET A 161 10.04 0.93 24.73
N ASP A 162 9.78 2.24 24.87
CA ASP A 162 8.48 2.78 25.27
C ASP A 162 7.54 3.03 24.08
N PHE A 163 7.95 2.70 22.87
CA PHE A 163 7.13 2.89 21.69
C PHE A 163 5.93 1.94 21.70
N SER A 164 4.77 2.51 21.40
CA SER A 164 3.52 1.75 21.21
C SER A 164 2.73 2.35 20.06
N ARG A 165 2.21 1.47 19.19
CA ARG A 165 1.37 1.87 18.05
C ARG A 165 0.04 2.55 18.47
N ASN A 166 -0.34 2.45 19.74
CA ASN A 166 -1.56 3.06 20.27
C ASN A 166 -1.36 4.47 20.85
N LYS A 167 -0.13 4.99 20.89
CA LYS A 167 0.15 6.35 21.39
C LYS A 167 -0.12 7.39 20.29
N GLU A 168 -0.78 8.49 20.67
CA GLU A 168 -0.86 9.67 19.82
C GLU A 168 0.47 10.40 19.81
N CYS A 169 1.24 10.24 18.75
CA CYS A 169 2.53 10.90 18.54
C CYS A 169 2.80 11.10 17.04
N PHE A 170 3.76 11.96 16.73
CA PHE A 170 4.22 12.21 15.35
C PHE A 170 4.49 10.92 14.58
N THR A 171 5.29 10.02 15.15
CA THR A 171 5.71 8.77 14.51
C THR A 171 4.51 7.93 14.10
N ASN A 172 3.53 7.74 14.99
CA ASN A 172 2.33 6.95 14.68
C ASN A 172 1.46 7.64 13.63
N ALA A 173 1.29 8.97 13.69
CA ALA A 173 0.55 9.71 12.68
C ALA A 173 1.20 9.59 11.29
N ALA A 174 2.53 9.64 11.22
CA ALA A 174 3.29 9.48 9.99
C ALA A 174 3.20 8.03 9.45
N LEU A 175 3.37 7.02 10.31
CA LEU A 175 3.23 5.61 9.94
C LEU A 175 1.82 5.30 9.42
N ASP A 176 0.77 5.75 10.13
CA ASP A 176 -0.62 5.50 9.73
C ASP A 176 -0.95 6.16 8.38
N TYR A 177 -0.48 7.39 8.17
CA TYR A 177 -0.64 8.07 6.88
C TYR A 177 0.08 7.31 5.77
N GLY A 178 1.36 6.99 5.95
CA GLY A 178 2.16 6.27 4.95
C GLY A 178 1.58 4.89 4.62
N TYR A 179 1.17 4.13 5.64
CA TYR A 179 0.51 2.83 5.44
C TYR A 179 -0.81 2.96 4.69
N SER A 180 -1.60 4.00 4.94
CA SER A 180 -2.85 4.22 4.20
C SER A 180 -2.61 4.51 2.71
N ILE A 181 -1.52 5.18 2.36
CA ILE A 181 -1.11 5.42 0.96
C ILE A 181 -0.71 4.10 0.28
N ILE A 182 0.15 3.30 0.93
CA ILE A 182 0.54 1.99 0.41
C ILE A 182 -0.67 1.05 0.29
N LEU A 183 -1.51 0.97 1.34
CA LEU A 183 -2.75 0.18 1.33
C LEU A 183 -3.65 0.56 0.15
N SER A 184 -3.80 1.86 -0.12
CA SER A 184 -4.61 2.35 -1.24
C SER A 184 -4.04 1.94 -2.60
N ALA A 185 -2.72 1.88 -2.74
CA ALA A 185 -2.07 1.38 -3.95
C ALA A 185 -2.32 -0.12 -4.15
N PHE A 186 -2.20 -0.93 -3.07
CA PHE A 186 -2.53 -2.35 -3.10
C PHE A 186 -4.01 -2.58 -3.44
N ASN A 187 -4.90 -1.85 -2.78
CA ASN A 187 -6.34 -1.93 -3.03
C ASN A 187 -6.69 -1.64 -4.49
N ARG A 188 -6.05 -0.62 -5.08
CA ARG A 188 -6.18 -0.30 -6.50
C ARG A 188 -5.82 -1.49 -7.38
N GLU A 189 -4.69 -2.14 -7.15
CA GLU A 189 -4.23 -3.25 -7.99
C GLU A 189 -5.12 -4.50 -7.81
N ILE A 190 -5.54 -4.82 -6.58
CA ILE A 190 -6.45 -5.93 -6.30
C ILE A 190 -7.78 -5.74 -7.04
N VAL A 191 -8.41 -4.57 -6.90
CA VAL A 191 -9.67 -4.25 -7.60
C VAL A 191 -9.47 -4.24 -9.11
N SER A 192 -8.34 -3.71 -9.61
CA SER A 192 -8.00 -3.72 -11.04
C SER A 192 -7.82 -5.13 -11.61
N CYS A 193 -7.47 -6.10 -10.78
CA CYS A 193 -7.40 -7.52 -11.14
C CYS A 193 -8.76 -8.22 -11.03
N GLY A 194 -9.80 -7.57 -10.51
CA GLY A 194 -11.15 -8.09 -10.40
C GLY A 194 -11.41 -8.94 -9.15
N TYR A 195 -10.64 -8.76 -8.07
CA TYR A 195 -10.78 -9.50 -6.82
C TYR A 195 -11.39 -8.65 -5.70
N PHE A 196 -12.03 -9.29 -4.73
CA PHE A 196 -12.52 -8.68 -3.51
C PHE A 196 -11.36 -8.30 -2.58
N THR A 197 -11.41 -7.12 -2.01
CA THR A 197 -10.43 -6.66 -1.00
C THR A 197 -10.77 -7.12 0.41
N GLN A 198 -12.02 -7.50 0.65
CA GLN A 198 -12.55 -7.91 1.96
C GLN A 198 -12.11 -9.32 2.38
N LEU A 199 -11.84 -10.20 1.42
CA LEU A 199 -11.52 -11.59 1.66
C LEU A 199 -10.00 -11.79 1.70
N GLY A 200 -9.42 -11.70 2.90
CA GLY A 200 -7.99 -11.88 3.13
C GLY A 200 -7.51 -13.33 3.07
N LEU A 201 -6.19 -13.50 3.08
CA LEU A 201 -5.54 -14.81 3.27
C LEU A 201 -5.58 -15.19 4.76
N CYS A 202 -5.08 -14.30 5.61
CA CYS A 202 -4.98 -14.45 7.06
C CYS A 202 -5.94 -13.52 7.79
N HIS A 203 -5.94 -12.21 7.48
CA HIS A 203 -6.82 -11.26 8.14
C HIS A 203 -8.29 -11.53 7.83
N LYS A 204 -9.10 -11.67 8.88
CA LYS A 204 -10.54 -11.98 8.82
C LYS A 204 -11.37 -11.00 9.64
N ASN A 205 -10.89 -9.77 9.82
CA ASN A 205 -11.61 -8.75 10.58
C ASN A 205 -12.89 -8.35 9.81
N PRO A 206 -14.10 -8.58 10.36
CA PRO A 206 -15.36 -8.28 9.68
C PRO A 206 -15.59 -6.78 9.44
N TYR A 207 -14.88 -5.92 10.15
CA TYR A 207 -14.97 -4.47 10.01
C TYR A 207 -13.92 -3.90 9.05
N ASN A 208 -12.91 -4.68 8.66
CA ASN A 208 -11.89 -4.25 7.71
C ASN A 208 -12.31 -4.58 6.28
N LYS A 209 -12.56 -3.55 5.48
CA LYS A 209 -12.91 -3.69 4.05
C LYS A 209 -11.69 -4.06 3.17
N PHE A 210 -10.50 -4.09 3.73
CA PHE A 210 -9.23 -4.21 3.02
C PHE A 210 -8.36 -5.37 3.53
N ASN A 211 -8.98 -6.44 4.07
CA ASN A 211 -8.25 -7.57 4.64
C ASN A 211 -7.18 -8.11 3.68
N LEU A 212 -7.50 -8.31 2.38
CA LEU A 212 -6.56 -8.83 1.40
C LEU A 212 -5.44 -7.83 1.07
N ALA A 213 -5.77 -6.55 0.98
CA ALA A 213 -4.76 -5.51 0.76
C ALA A 213 -3.85 -5.37 1.99
N SER A 214 -4.40 -5.54 3.21
CA SER A 214 -3.62 -5.57 4.45
C SER A 214 -2.65 -6.74 4.49
N ASP A 215 -3.09 -7.93 4.05
CA ASP A 215 -2.20 -9.11 3.94
C ASP A 215 -1.08 -8.87 2.91
N PHE A 216 -1.44 -8.42 1.72
CA PHE A 216 -0.49 -8.30 0.61
C PHE A 216 0.55 -7.19 0.82
N MET A 217 0.21 -6.12 1.52
CA MET A 217 1.12 -4.98 1.71
C MET A 217 2.22 -5.21 2.75
N GLU A 218 2.14 -6.27 3.55
CA GLU A 218 3.05 -6.48 4.69
C GLU A 218 4.54 -6.34 4.33
N PRO A 219 5.06 -6.93 3.23
CA PRO A 219 6.48 -6.76 2.86
C PRO A 219 6.86 -5.33 2.46
N PHE A 220 5.88 -4.48 2.08
CA PHE A 220 6.11 -3.11 1.63
C PHE A 220 6.01 -2.06 2.74
N ARG A 221 5.56 -2.45 3.96
CA ARG A 221 5.48 -1.53 5.10
C ARG A 221 6.83 -0.91 5.43
N ILE A 222 7.90 -1.66 5.26
CA ILE A 222 9.27 -1.25 5.52
C ILE A 222 9.66 0.06 4.82
N LEU A 223 9.13 0.32 3.62
CA LEU A 223 9.41 1.54 2.87
C LEU A 223 8.87 2.80 3.59
N VAL A 224 7.75 2.63 4.27
CA VAL A 224 7.17 3.68 5.14
C VAL A 224 7.99 3.80 6.42
N ASP A 225 8.33 2.68 7.05
CA ASP A 225 9.04 2.63 8.33
C ASP A 225 10.40 3.33 8.23
N GLU A 226 11.18 3.01 7.20
CA GLU A 226 12.47 3.64 6.92
C GLU A 226 12.33 5.14 6.67
N THR A 227 11.32 5.52 5.87
CA THR A 227 11.04 6.92 5.60
C THR A 227 10.70 7.67 6.90
N VAL A 228 9.78 7.12 7.71
CA VAL A 228 9.37 7.75 8.98
C VAL A 228 10.51 7.81 9.97
N PHE A 229 11.36 6.79 10.05
CA PHE A 229 12.54 6.78 10.90
C PHE A 229 13.52 7.92 10.56
N SER A 230 13.60 8.30 9.29
CA SER A 230 14.44 9.41 8.83
C SER A 230 13.83 10.79 9.07
N LEU A 231 12.54 10.87 9.45
CA LEU A 231 11.87 12.13 9.79
C LEU A 231 12.05 12.41 11.28
N ASP A 232 12.65 13.55 11.59
CA ASP A 232 12.82 14.05 12.96
C ASP A 232 11.98 15.33 13.12
N ALA A 233 10.81 15.20 13.77
CA ALA A 233 9.89 16.31 13.97
C ALA A 233 8.90 16.04 15.11
N ASP A 234 8.44 17.14 15.73
CA ASP A 234 7.43 17.11 16.78
C ASP A 234 6.00 17.10 16.21
N GLU A 235 5.81 17.67 15.01
CA GLU A 235 4.50 17.82 14.38
C GLU A 235 4.43 17.19 12.98
N PHE A 236 3.33 16.51 12.69
CA PHE A 236 3.07 15.90 11.38
C PHE A 236 2.51 16.91 10.37
N THR A 237 3.39 17.46 9.55
CA THR A 237 3.08 18.56 8.63
C THR A 237 2.73 18.07 7.20
N LYS A 238 2.35 19.02 6.36
CA LYS A 238 2.08 18.83 4.95
C LYS A 238 3.30 18.33 4.16
N ASP A 239 4.50 18.78 4.54
CA ASP A 239 5.73 18.37 3.85
C ASP A 239 6.06 16.91 4.15
N HIS A 240 5.83 16.46 5.37
CA HIS A 240 5.93 15.04 5.73
C HIS A 240 4.94 14.17 4.93
N LYS A 241 3.69 14.63 4.76
CA LYS A 241 2.72 13.94 3.89
C LYS A 241 3.19 13.84 2.44
N ASN A 242 3.84 14.89 1.90
CA ASN A 242 4.43 14.86 0.55
C ASN A 242 5.52 13.79 0.43
N ILE A 243 6.43 13.72 1.41
CA ILE A 243 7.51 12.74 1.44
C ILE A 243 6.90 11.32 1.42
N LEU A 244 5.92 11.05 2.28
CA LEU A 244 5.27 9.74 2.37
C LEU A 244 4.51 9.34 1.10
N VAL A 245 3.80 10.28 0.46
CA VAL A 245 3.15 10.02 -0.84
C VAL A 245 4.18 9.72 -1.92
N ASN A 246 5.34 10.39 -1.87
CA ASN A 246 6.39 10.20 -2.87
C ASN A 246 7.06 8.82 -2.81
N ILE A 247 6.88 8.04 -1.73
CA ILE A 247 7.36 6.64 -1.63
C ILE A 247 6.92 5.83 -2.85
N LEU A 248 5.72 6.05 -3.38
CA LEU A 248 5.22 5.36 -4.56
C LEU A 248 6.06 5.60 -5.83
N ASN A 249 6.82 6.70 -5.88
CA ASN A 249 7.72 7.05 -6.97
C ASN A 249 9.17 6.60 -6.75
N ASN A 250 9.52 6.16 -5.55
CA ASN A 250 10.85 5.63 -5.27
C ASN A 250 11.11 4.39 -6.13
N THR A 251 12.37 4.14 -6.45
CA THR A 251 12.80 3.02 -7.28
C THR A 251 13.16 1.81 -6.40
N VAL A 252 12.71 0.63 -6.81
CA VAL A 252 13.08 -0.67 -6.22
C VAL A 252 13.35 -1.66 -7.34
N GLU A 253 14.18 -2.67 -7.09
CA GLU A 253 14.37 -3.79 -8.02
C GLU A 253 13.28 -4.84 -7.82
N ILE A 254 12.59 -5.22 -8.89
CA ILE A 254 11.65 -6.34 -8.93
C ILE A 254 11.73 -7.01 -10.30
N ASP A 255 11.71 -8.34 -10.33
CA ASP A 255 11.82 -9.12 -11.60
C ASP A 255 13.08 -8.73 -12.39
N ALA A 256 14.22 -8.56 -11.68
CA ALA A 256 15.52 -8.13 -12.21
C ALA A 256 15.50 -6.79 -12.99
N LYS A 257 14.58 -5.89 -12.65
CA LYS A 257 14.46 -4.56 -13.27
C LYS A 257 14.15 -3.50 -12.22
N GLU A 258 14.73 -2.32 -12.41
CA GLU A 258 14.33 -1.15 -11.67
C GLU A 258 12.89 -0.74 -12.03
N GLN A 259 12.07 -0.53 -11.02
CA GLN A 259 10.68 -0.13 -11.15
C GLN A 259 10.32 0.89 -10.08
N THR A 260 9.34 1.75 -10.33
CA THR A 260 8.75 2.52 -9.23
C THR A 260 8.03 1.60 -8.26
N VAL A 261 7.97 1.95 -6.97
CA VAL A 261 7.21 1.22 -5.96
C VAL A 261 5.77 0.96 -6.42
N ALA A 262 5.12 1.96 -7.03
CA ALA A 262 3.78 1.79 -7.59
C ALA A 262 3.70 0.67 -8.65
N ASN A 263 4.71 0.56 -9.53
CA ASN A 263 4.74 -0.51 -10.53
C ASN A 263 5.18 -1.85 -9.93
N ALA A 264 6.07 -1.84 -8.95
CA ALA A 264 6.46 -3.03 -8.19
C ALA A 264 5.25 -3.66 -7.47
N ILE A 265 4.41 -2.85 -6.82
CA ILE A 265 3.14 -3.31 -6.21
C ILE A 265 2.26 -4.00 -7.26
N LYS A 266 2.14 -3.42 -8.45
CA LYS A 266 1.35 -4.02 -9.54
C LYS A 266 1.91 -5.38 -9.98
N ILE A 267 3.23 -5.50 -10.16
CA ILE A 267 3.90 -6.76 -10.54
C ILE A 267 3.69 -7.80 -9.44
N TYR A 268 3.94 -7.43 -8.20
CA TYR A 268 3.81 -8.30 -7.03
C TYR A 268 2.38 -8.81 -6.84
N VAL A 269 1.37 -7.93 -6.80
CA VAL A 269 -0.04 -8.31 -6.64
C VAL A 269 -0.49 -9.29 -7.73
N ARG A 270 -0.11 -9.05 -8.98
CA ARG A 270 -0.44 -9.97 -10.08
C ARG A 270 0.22 -11.33 -9.93
N SER A 271 1.47 -11.35 -9.48
CA SER A 271 2.22 -12.58 -9.25
C SER A 271 1.59 -13.41 -8.12
N LEU A 272 1.10 -12.77 -7.05
CA LEU A 272 0.35 -13.43 -5.96
C LEU A 272 -0.93 -14.09 -6.47
N PHE A 273 -1.69 -13.43 -7.34
CA PHE A 273 -2.90 -14.03 -7.91
C PHE A 273 -2.60 -15.23 -8.82
N ILE A 274 -1.47 -15.21 -9.53
CA ILE A 274 -1.01 -16.37 -10.30
C ILE A 274 -0.63 -17.50 -9.34
N ALA A 275 0.15 -17.21 -8.31
CA ALA A 275 0.56 -18.17 -7.30
C ALA A 275 -0.65 -18.82 -6.57
N LEU A 276 -1.68 -18.03 -6.23
CA LEU A 276 -2.93 -18.52 -5.65
C LEU A 276 -3.69 -19.46 -6.60
N LYS A 277 -3.71 -19.13 -7.89
CA LYS A 277 -4.40 -19.92 -8.91
C LYS A 277 -3.69 -21.22 -9.20
N GLU A 278 -2.36 -21.17 -9.37
CA GLU A 278 -1.53 -22.33 -9.75
C GLU A 278 -1.07 -23.14 -8.51
N ASN A 279 -1.34 -22.65 -7.28
CA ASN A 279 -0.87 -23.22 -6.00
C ASN A 279 0.65 -23.41 -5.96
N ASP A 280 1.42 -22.43 -6.47
CA ASP A 280 2.86 -22.50 -6.59
C ASP A 280 3.51 -21.16 -6.24
N LEU A 281 4.43 -21.20 -5.25
CA LEU A 281 5.14 -20.02 -4.76
C LEU A 281 6.18 -19.46 -5.73
N GLU A 282 6.66 -20.26 -6.70
CA GLU A 282 7.66 -19.83 -7.69
C GLU A 282 7.17 -18.66 -8.56
N TYR A 283 5.85 -18.50 -8.68
CA TYR A 283 5.27 -17.36 -9.40
C TYR A 283 5.39 -16.05 -8.64
N ILE A 284 5.67 -16.07 -7.34
CA ILE A 284 5.72 -14.84 -6.53
C ILE A 284 6.96 -14.02 -6.87
N LYS A 285 6.76 -12.78 -7.28
CA LYS A 285 7.81 -11.82 -7.57
C LYS A 285 7.93 -10.83 -6.42
N MET A 286 8.93 -11.04 -5.57
CA MET A 286 9.24 -10.09 -4.49
C MET A 286 10.17 -8.99 -5.01
N TYR A 287 10.03 -7.77 -4.48
CA TYR A 287 11.03 -6.75 -4.68
C TYR A 287 12.23 -6.99 -3.76
N LYS A 288 13.39 -6.55 -4.18
CA LYS A 288 14.57 -6.58 -3.34
C LYS A 288 14.64 -5.29 -2.53
N TYR A 289 14.68 -5.46 -1.21
CA TYR A 289 15.02 -4.37 -0.32
C TYR A 289 16.55 -4.28 -0.24
N GLU A 290 17.12 -3.20 -0.77
CA GLU A 290 18.57 -3.01 -0.80
C GLU A 290 19.07 -2.44 0.53
N LEU A 291 20.21 -3.00 1.00
CA LEU A 291 20.93 -2.54 2.17
C LEU A 291 21.73 -1.26 1.88
#